data_40ab079748e4410fa89dd81dbc0191c2
#
_entry.id   40ab079748e4410fa89dd81dbc0191c2
#
_cell.length_a   1.000
_cell.length_b   1.000
_cell.length_c   1.000
_cell.angle_alpha   90.00
_cell.angle_beta   90.00
_cell.angle_gamma   90.00
#
_symmetry.space_group_name_H-M   'P 1'
#
loop_
_entity.id
_entity.type
_entity.pdbx_description
1 polymer ?
#
loop_
_entity_poly.entity_id
_entity_poly.type
_entity_poly.pdbx_seq_one_letter_code
_entity_poly.pdbx_strand_id
1 'polypeptide(L)'
;EKPRQNLKSKLKKSYMERIQAQVADLKIGGGSRTVVQTMCNTHTSDVDASVAQCIRLAKAGAQMIRLTVPSLAQVESLKEIKSRLRAEGIGTPLVADVHFSSEIAIAAAAVVEKVRINPGNFHKDHEKAKERFAELVKVCKEKGTAIRIGLNHGSLGDRITNLYGNTPLAMKEAVMEWLQMCVDN
;
A
#
# COMPACT_ATOMS: atom_id res chain seq x y z
N GLU A 1 -39.07 24.70 15.51
CA GLU A 1 -38.18 24.64 14.31
C GLU A 1 -36.67 24.56 14.62
N LYS A 2 -36.21 24.51 15.88
CA LYS A 2 -34.75 24.45 16.26
C LYS A 2 -34.11 23.07 16.32
N PRO A 3 -34.77 21.89 16.40
CA PRO A 3 -34.04 20.60 16.52
C PRO A 3 -33.45 20.08 15.21
N ARG A 4 -34.01 20.40 14.05
CA ARG A 4 -33.57 19.85 12.74
C ARG A 4 -32.29 20.45 12.18
N GLN A 5 -32.01 21.73 12.50
CA GLN A 5 -30.76 22.39 12.05
C GLN A 5 -29.52 21.87 12.82
N ASN A 6 -29.69 21.53 14.09
CA ASN A 6 -28.59 21.03 14.92
C ASN A 6 -28.18 19.60 14.56
N LEU A 7 -29.13 18.79 14.07
CA LEU A 7 -28.84 17.42 13.61
C LEU A 7 -28.07 17.41 12.28
N LYS A 8 -28.45 18.32 11.35
CA LYS A 8 -27.74 18.48 10.06
C LYS A 8 -26.31 19.00 10.23
N SER A 9 -26.07 19.91 11.18
CA SER A 9 -24.74 20.42 11.47
C SER A 9 -23.84 19.37 12.18
N LYS A 10 -24.42 18.57 13.11
CA LYS A 10 -23.72 17.44 13.75
C LYS A 10 -23.42 16.32 12.76
N LEU A 11 -24.36 15.94 11.89
CA LEU A 11 -24.14 14.97 10.83
C LEU A 11 -23.09 15.46 9.81
N LYS A 12 -23.08 16.75 9.45
CA LYS A 12 -22.08 17.32 8.55
C LYS A 12 -20.67 17.33 9.17
N LYS A 13 -20.55 17.51 10.48
CA LYS A 13 -19.27 17.49 11.22
C LYS A 13 -18.72 16.05 11.39
N SER A 14 -19.60 15.07 11.62
CA SER A 14 -19.25 13.65 11.74
C SER A 14 -18.85 12.99 10.41
N TYR A 15 -19.31 13.54 9.28
CA TYR A 15 -19.08 12.96 7.95
C TYR A 15 -17.74 13.35 7.30
N MET A 16 -16.89 14.15 7.95
CA MET A 16 -15.71 14.76 7.33
C MET A 16 -14.43 14.73 8.18
N GLU A 17 -14.33 13.89 9.19
CA GLU A 17 -13.00 13.56 9.73
C GLU A 17 -12.30 12.58 8.77
N ARG A 18 -11.70 13.16 7.74
CA ARG A 18 -10.87 12.40 6.80
C ARG A 18 -9.61 11.95 7.52
N ILE A 19 -9.51 10.66 7.75
CA ILE A 19 -8.31 10.04 8.34
C ILE A 19 -7.12 10.34 7.41
N GLN A 20 -6.01 10.73 8.02
CA GLN A 20 -4.77 10.99 7.33
C GLN A 20 -3.85 9.79 7.51
N ALA A 21 -3.33 9.25 6.40
CA ALA A 21 -2.28 8.26 6.40
C ALA A 21 -0.90 8.94 6.27
N GLN A 22 0.13 8.34 6.84
CA GLN A 22 1.49 8.83 6.76
C GLN A 22 2.39 7.81 6.04
N VAL A 23 3.25 8.31 5.14
CA VAL A 23 4.29 7.54 4.44
C VAL A 23 5.59 8.32 4.56
N ALA A 24 6.50 7.91 5.43
CA ALA A 24 7.62 8.74 5.85
C ALA A 24 7.12 10.14 6.28
N ASP A 25 7.62 11.20 5.66
CA ASP A 25 7.20 12.59 5.96
C ASP A 25 5.95 13.04 5.17
N LEU A 26 5.44 12.19 4.29
CA LEU A 26 4.30 12.52 3.43
C LEU A 26 2.98 12.20 4.12
N LYS A 27 2.05 13.14 4.06
CA LYS A 27 0.69 13.01 4.57
C LYS A 27 -0.28 12.80 3.41
N ILE A 28 -1.10 11.75 3.48
CA ILE A 28 -2.07 11.36 2.44
C ILE A 28 -3.47 11.39 3.00
N GLY A 29 -4.38 12.11 2.37
CA GLY A 29 -5.75 12.31 2.86
C GLY A 29 -5.85 13.43 3.89
N GLY A 30 -6.96 13.51 4.64
CA GLY A 30 -7.17 14.50 5.70
C GLY A 30 -7.09 15.97 5.26
N GLY A 31 -7.27 16.28 3.96
CA GLY A 31 -7.10 17.64 3.44
C GLY A 31 -5.67 18.02 3.08
N SER A 32 -4.71 17.08 3.16
CA SER A 32 -3.35 17.27 2.67
C SER A 32 -3.30 17.49 1.15
N ARG A 33 -2.22 18.12 0.68
CA ARG A 33 -1.97 18.23 -0.77
C ARG A 33 -1.88 16.86 -1.42
N THR A 34 -2.27 16.76 -2.67
CA THR A 34 -2.11 15.53 -3.46
C THR A 34 -0.63 15.18 -3.58
N VAL A 35 -0.29 13.94 -3.25
CA VAL A 35 1.07 13.41 -3.36
C VAL A 35 1.27 12.80 -4.75
N VAL A 36 2.33 13.22 -5.44
CA VAL A 36 2.69 12.72 -6.76
C VAL A 36 3.45 11.41 -6.61
N GLN A 37 2.80 10.31 -6.97
CA GLN A 37 3.42 8.98 -7.04
C GLN A 37 3.57 8.53 -8.48
N THR A 38 4.73 7.99 -8.83
CA THR A 38 5.00 7.37 -10.13
C THR A 38 5.49 5.94 -9.96
N MET A 39 5.61 5.21 -11.05
CA MET A 39 6.05 3.80 -11.04
C MET A 39 7.20 3.60 -12.02
N CYS A 40 8.23 2.86 -11.60
CA CYS A 40 9.29 2.43 -12.50
C CYS A 40 8.76 1.40 -13.51
N ASN A 41 9.30 1.45 -14.71
CA ASN A 41 9.09 0.45 -15.75
C ASN A 41 10.33 -0.43 -16.01
N THR A 42 11.40 -0.22 -15.25
CA THR A 42 12.56 -1.11 -15.21
C THR A 42 12.22 -2.37 -14.41
N HIS A 43 12.91 -3.48 -14.71
CA HIS A 43 12.87 -4.66 -13.85
C HIS A 43 13.65 -4.37 -12.56
N THR A 44 13.05 -4.65 -11.40
CA THR A 44 13.68 -4.39 -10.09
C THR A 44 14.96 -5.20 -9.88
N SER A 45 15.13 -6.32 -10.59
CA SER A 45 16.39 -7.08 -10.64
C SER A 45 17.53 -6.36 -11.36
N ASP A 46 17.22 -5.42 -12.24
CA ASP A 46 18.19 -4.51 -12.85
C ASP A 46 18.36 -3.29 -11.95
N VAL A 47 19.26 -3.43 -10.98
CA VAL A 47 19.51 -2.40 -9.95
C VAL A 47 20.01 -1.11 -10.57
N ASP A 48 20.94 -1.19 -11.54
CA ASP A 48 21.52 -0.01 -12.17
C ASP A 48 20.49 0.82 -12.93
N ALA A 49 19.69 0.16 -13.78
CA ALA A 49 18.62 0.83 -14.53
C ALA A 49 17.54 1.39 -13.58
N SER A 50 17.19 0.64 -12.51
CA SER A 50 16.20 1.07 -11.54
C SER A 50 16.66 2.28 -10.72
N VAL A 51 17.91 2.31 -10.27
CA VAL A 51 18.51 3.48 -9.59
C VAL A 51 18.52 4.69 -10.51
N ALA A 52 19.00 4.53 -11.73
CA ALA A 52 19.03 5.63 -12.69
C ALA A 52 17.62 6.18 -12.99
N GLN A 53 16.62 5.31 -13.12
CA GLN A 53 15.23 5.72 -13.31
C GLN A 53 14.68 6.44 -12.07
N CYS A 54 14.89 5.90 -10.86
CA CYS A 54 14.44 6.52 -9.62
C CYS A 54 15.02 7.94 -9.45
N ILE A 55 16.31 8.14 -9.75
CA ILE A 55 16.96 9.45 -9.69
C ILE A 55 16.28 10.44 -10.66
N ARG A 56 16.02 10.01 -11.91
CA ARG A 56 15.33 10.86 -12.89
C ARG A 56 13.92 11.22 -12.41
N LEU A 57 13.17 10.26 -11.89
CA LEU A 57 11.81 10.48 -11.40
C LEU A 57 11.78 11.41 -10.19
N ALA A 58 12.69 11.22 -9.22
CA ALA A 58 12.82 12.10 -8.07
C ALA A 58 13.15 13.54 -8.49
N LYS A 59 14.12 13.73 -9.40
CA LYS A 59 14.49 15.06 -9.97
C LYS A 59 13.34 15.70 -10.76
N ALA A 60 12.44 14.89 -11.35
CA ALA A 60 11.25 15.37 -12.04
C ALA A 60 10.08 15.72 -11.07
N GLY A 61 10.28 15.57 -9.75
CA GLY A 61 9.30 15.96 -8.75
C GLY A 61 8.43 14.82 -8.22
N ALA A 62 8.76 13.56 -8.49
CA ALA A 62 8.08 12.43 -7.86
C ALA A 62 8.31 12.45 -6.35
N GLN A 63 7.22 12.42 -5.58
CA GLN A 63 7.24 12.41 -4.12
C GLN A 63 7.23 10.98 -3.56
N MET A 64 6.78 10.00 -4.33
CA MET A 64 6.92 8.56 -4.07
C MET A 64 7.24 7.83 -5.37
N ILE A 65 8.05 6.78 -5.29
CA ILE A 65 8.42 5.95 -6.44
C ILE A 65 8.08 4.49 -6.14
N ARG A 66 7.32 3.86 -7.03
CA ARG A 66 6.83 2.49 -6.89
C ARG A 66 7.62 1.54 -7.79
N LEU A 67 8.08 0.43 -7.22
CA LEU A 67 8.75 -0.65 -7.92
C LEU A 67 7.98 -1.96 -7.73
N THR A 68 7.90 -2.80 -8.78
CA THR A 68 7.29 -4.13 -8.70
C THR A 68 8.25 -5.10 -8.03
N VAL A 69 7.77 -5.89 -7.07
CA VAL A 69 8.59 -6.85 -6.31
C VAL A 69 7.94 -8.24 -6.38
N PRO A 70 8.21 -9.02 -7.44
CA PRO A 70 7.55 -10.31 -7.66
C PRO A 70 8.22 -11.49 -6.93
N SER A 71 9.43 -11.35 -6.37
CA SER A 71 10.14 -12.41 -5.68
C SER A 71 11.01 -11.91 -4.52
N LEU A 72 11.44 -12.82 -3.64
CA LEU A 72 12.36 -12.50 -2.54
C LEU A 72 13.73 -11.99 -3.05
N ALA A 73 14.20 -12.49 -4.18
CA ALA A 73 15.44 -11.98 -4.79
C ALA A 73 15.33 -10.49 -5.13
N GLN A 74 14.18 -10.03 -5.57
CA GLN A 74 13.96 -8.59 -5.83
C GLN A 74 13.75 -7.76 -4.56
N VAL A 75 13.47 -8.37 -3.42
CA VAL A 75 13.54 -7.65 -2.13
C VAL A 75 15.00 -7.28 -1.81
N GLU A 76 15.96 -8.15 -2.10
CA GLU A 76 17.38 -7.81 -1.95
C GLU A 76 17.81 -6.73 -2.94
N SER A 77 17.41 -6.82 -4.20
CA SER A 77 17.61 -5.75 -5.18
C SER A 77 17.02 -4.42 -4.70
N LEU A 78 15.84 -4.44 -4.09
CA LEU A 78 15.18 -3.25 -3.56
C LEU A 78 15.96 -2.62 -2.39
N LYS A 79 16.58 -3.43 -1.52
CA LYS A 79 17.49 -2.93 -0.46
C LYS A 79 18.68 -2.19 -1.07
N GLU A 80 19.29 -2.77 -2.10
CA GLU A 80 20.42 -2.15 -2.77
C GLU A 80 20.03 -0.87 -3.49
N ILE A 81 18.91 -0.89 -4.24
CA ILE A 81 18.36 0.31 -4.88
C ILE A 81 18.17 1.43 -3.85
N LYS A 82 17.52 1.12 -2.73
CA LYS A 82 17.29 2.09 -1.65
C LYS A 82 18.60 2.64 -1.09
N SER A 83 19.57 1.78 -0.80
CA SER A 83 20.89 2.15 -0.29
C SER A 83 21.62 3.11 -1.23
N ARG A 84 21.64 2.79 -2.51
CA ARG A 84 22.29 3.64 -3.54
C ARG A 84 21.60 4.98 -3.70
N LEU A 85 20.25 5.01 -3.68
CA LEU A 85 19.50 6.27 -3.73
C LEU A 85 19.82 7.16 -2.51
N ARG A 86 19.94 6.59 -1.31
CA ARG A 86 20.31 7.34 -0.12
C ARG A 86 21.75 7.87 -0.20
N ALA A 87 22.67 7.11 -0.78
CA ALA A 87 24.05 7.56 -1.04
C ALA A 87 24.10 8.74 -2.01
N GLU A 88 23.19 8.80 -2.99
CA GLU A 88 23.01 9.91 -3.94
C GLU A 88 22.21 11.10 -3.35
N GLY A 89 21.87 11.07 -2.06
CA GLY A 89 21.07 12.11 -1.41
C GLY A 89 19.59 12.11 -1.80
N ILE A 90 19.10 11.07 -2.47
CA ILE A 90 17.69 10.94 -2.86
C ILE A 90 16.90 10.32 -1.70
N GLY A 91 16.14 11.16 -0.98
CA GLY A 91 15.30 10.77 0.15
C GLY A 91 13.89 10.28 -0.23
N THR A 92 13.51 10.29 -1.50
CA THR A 92 12.16 9.95 -1.98
C THR A 92 11.72 8.57 -1.47
N PRO A 93 10.55 8.46 -0.78
CA PRO A 93 10.00 7.20 -0.31
C PRO A 93 9.76 6.19 -1.43
N LEU A 94 10.11 4.93 -1.16
CA LEU A 94 9.87 3.83 -2.07
C LEU A 94 8.61 3.07 -1.70
N VAL A 95 7.91 2.58 -2.72
CA VAL A 95 6.71 1.75 -2.59
C VAL A 95 6.97 0.40 -3.23
N ALA A 96 6.94 -0.68 -2.45
CA ALA A 96 6.98 -2.03 -2.98
C ALA A 96 5.60 -2.46 -3.46
N ASP A 97 5.48 -2.84 -4.72
CA ASP A 97 4.26 -3.38 -5.30
C ASP A 97 4.33 -4.90 -5.33
N VAL A 98 3.72 -5.54 -4.33
CA VAL A 98 3.71 -7.00 -4.18
C VAL A 98 2.34 -7.55 -4.57
N HIS A 99 2.32 -8.39 -5.61
CA HIS A 99 1.06 -8.91 -6.17
C HIS A 99 0.67 -10.30 -5.65
N PHE A 100 1.62 -11.20 -5.37
CA PHE A 100 1.32 -12.63 -5.32
C PHE A 100 1.79 -13.38 -4.06
N SER A 101 2.36 -12.72 -3.06
CA SER A 101 2.90 -13.46 -1.91
C SER A 101 2.92 -12.63 -0.63
N SER A 102 2.34 -13.19 0.43
CA SER A 102 2.44 -12.63 1.77
C SER A 102 3.87 -12.59 2.30
N GLU A 103 4.68 -13.59 1.98
CA GLU A 103 6.08 -13.67 2.40
C GLU A 103 6.91 -12.52 1.79
N ILE A 104 6.73 -12.27 0.49
CA ILE A 104 7.40 -11.16 -0.19
C ILE A 104 6.93 -9.81 0.38
N ALA A 105 5.62 -9.67 0.69
CA ALA A 105 5.07 -8.46 1.26
C ALA A 105 5.68 -8.15 2.64
N ILE A 106 5.81 -9.16 3.51
CA ILE A 106 6.42 -9.05 4.84
C ILE A 106 7.89 -8.65 4.72
N ALA A 107 8.65 -9.33 3.85
CA ALA A 107 10.06 -9.03 3.63
C ALA A 107 10.25 -7.61 3.06
N ALA A 108 9.45 -7.21 2.07
CA ALA A 108 9.52 -5.89 1.47
C ALA A 108 9.12 -4.77 2.44
N ALA A 109 8.14 -5.02 3.33
CA ALA A 109 7.70 -4.05 4.33
C ALA A 109 8.83 -3.64 5.29
N ALA A 110 9.80 -4.51 5.54
CA ALA A 110 10.97 -4.20 6.35
C ALA A 110 11.98 -3.26 5.64
N VAL A 111 11.82 -3.05 4.33
CA VAL A 111 12.77 -2.30 3.49
C VAL A 111 12.25 -0.93 3.09
N VAL A 112 10.98 -0.82 2.70
CA VAL A 112 10.40 0.38 2.08
C VAL A 112 9.52 1.18 3.04
N GLU A 113 9.15 2.38 2.63
CA GLU A 113 8.27 3.26 3.39
C GLU A 113 6.78 2.95 3.17
N LYS A 114 6.46 2.18 2.11
CA LYS A 114 5.08 1.75 1.83
C LYS A 114 5.08 0.43 1.08
N VAL A 115 4.23 -0.50 1.48
CA VAL A 115 3.96 -1.75 0.75
C VAL A 115 2.54 -1.74 0.19
N ARG A 116 2.39 -2.10 -1.08
CA ARG A 116 1.08 -2.38 -1.68
C ARG A 116 0.90 -3.88 -1.80
N ILE A 117 -0.19 -4.37 -1.29
CA ILE A 117 -0.62 -5.76 -1.42
C ILE A 117 -1.89 -5.87 -2.24
N ASN A 118 -2.11 -7.04 -2.86
CA ASN A 118 -3.36 -7.38 -3.52
C ASN A 118 -4.07 -8.46 -2.69
N PRO A 119 -5.19 -8.14 -2.04
CA PRO A 119 -5.95 -9.06 -1.22
C PRO A 119 -6.23 -10.43 -1.88
N GLY A 120 -6.70 -10.43 -3.12
CA GLY A 120 -7.08 -11.66 -3.81
C GLY A 120 -5.91 -12.62 -4.12
N ASN A 121 -4.69 -12.11 -4.10
CA ASN A 121 -3.47 -12.88 -4.40
C ASN A 121 -2.50 -12.95 -3.21
N PHE A 122 -2.89 -12.41 -2.05
CA PHE A 122 -2.01 -12.33 -0.88
C PHE A 122 -1.67 -13.70 -0.30
N HIS A 123 -2.68 -14.57 -0.19
CA HIS A 123 -2.54 -15.97 0.17
C HIS A 123 -3.76 -16.78 -0.32
N LYS A 124 -3.53 -18.02 -0.78
CA LYS A 124 -4.61 -18.89 -1.29
C LYS A 124 -5.61 -19.30 -0.20
N ASP A 125 -5.09 -19.63 0.97
CA ASP A 125 -5.88 -19.99 2.14
C ASP A 125 -6.26 -18.73 2.92
N HIS A 126 -7.55 -18.54 3.20
CA HIS A 126 -8.06 -17.32 3.82
C HIS A 126 -7.67 -17.18 5.30
N GLU A 127 -7.66 -18.29 6.07
CA GLU A 127 -7.27 -18.22 7.48
C GLU A 127 -5.76 -17.94 7.61
N LYS A 128 -4.95 -18.57 6.78
CA LYS A 128 -3.53 -18.24 6.69
C LYS A 128 -3.29 -16.81 6.18
N ALA A 129 -4.16 -16.30 5.31
CA ALA A 129 -4.10 -14.90 4.89
C ALA A 129 -4.23 -13.95 6.09
N LYS A 130 -5.13 -14.23 7.04
CA LYS A 130 -5.30 -13.44 8.27
C LYS A 130 -4.05 -13.47 9.14
N GLU A 131 -3.52 -14.68 9.39
CA GLU A 131 -2.29 -14.86 10.18
C GLU A 131 -1.10 -14.11 9.57
N ARG A 132 -0.88 -14.29 8.28
CA ARG A 132 0.21 -13.61 7.54
C ARG A 132 0.01 -12.11 7.46
N PHE A 133 -1.25 -11.66 7.41
CA PHE A 133 -1.55 -10.23 7.42
C PHE A 133 -1.27 -9.61 8.80
N ALA A 134 -1.58 -10.29 9.88
CA ALA A 134 -1.21 -9.85 11.23
C ALA A 134 0.32 -9.72 11.38
N GLU A 135 1.08 -10.68 10.82
CA GLU A 135 2.54 -10.60 10.77
C GLU A 135 3.02 -9.38 9.95
N LEU A 136 2.42 -9.15 8.77
CA LEU A 136 2.72 -7.97 7.96
C LEU A 136 2.46 -6.67 8.74
N VAL A 137 1.30 -6.56 9.42
CA VAL A 137 0.94 -5.37 10.21
C VAL A 137 1.95 -5.16 11.34
N LYS A 138 2.38 -6.22 12.02
CA LYS A 138 3.41 -6.15 13.06
C LYS A 138 4.71 -5.56 12.51
N VAL A 139 5.23 -6.09 11.41
CA VAL A 139 6.45 -5.56 10.76
C VAL A 139 6.26 -4.11 10.33
N CYS A 140 5.11 -3.77 9.77
CA CYS A 140 4.81 -2.40 9.35
C CYS A 140 4.79 -1.43 10.54
N LYS A 141 4.21 -1.82 11.69
CA LYS A 141 4.23 -1.02 12.92
C LYS A 141 5.65 -0.82 13.45
N GLU A 142 6.47 -1.87 13.46
CA GLU A 142 7.86 -1.81 13.92
C GLU A 142 8.75 -0.93 13.04
N LYS A 143 8.50 -0.91 11.73
CA LYS A 143 9.31 -0.18 10.73
C LYS A 143 8.73 1.18 10.32
N GLY A 144 7.52 1.51 10.74
CA GLY A 144 6.83 2.72 10.30
C GLY A 144 6.40 2.65 8.84
N THR A 145 6.16 1.45 8.29
CA THR A 145 5.82 1.22 6.89
C THR A 145 4.30 1.31 6.71
N ALA A 146 3.85 2.13 5.76
CA ALA A 146 2.44 2.21 5.42
C ALA A 146 1.97 1.03 4.55
N ILE A 147 0.73 0.59 4.74
CA ILE A 147 0.12 -0.46 3.92
C ILE A 147 -0.90 0.15 2.96
N ARG A 148 -0.85 -0.26 1.69
CA ARG A 148 -1.90 -0.02 0.72
C ARG A 148 -2.63 -1.32 0.38
N ILE A 149 -3.92 -1.38 0.66
CA ILE A 149 -4.82 -2.42 0.18
C ILE A 149 -5.19 -2.11 -1.28
N GLY A 150 -4.59 -2.85 -2.22
CA GLY A 150 -4.71 -2.60 -3.65
C GLY A 150 -5.59 -3.64 -4.35
N LEU A 151 -6.91 -3.47 -4.30
CA LEU A 151 -7.86 -4.34 -4.99
C LEU A 151 -7.89 -4.11 -6.50
N ASN A 152 -8.20 -5.19 -7.21
CA ASN A 152 -8.50 -5.17 -8.63
C ASN A 152 -9.68 -6.11 -8.89
N HIS A 153 -10.67 -5.68 -9.67
CA HIS A 153 -11.85 -6.48 -9.99
C HIS A 153 -11.51 -7.82 -10.67
N GLY A 154 -10.41 -7.89 -11.41
CA GLY A 154 -9.93 -9.11 -12.06
C GLY A 154 -9.18 -10.08 -11.14
N SER A 155 -9.01 -9.75 -9.84
CA SER A 155 -8.25 -10.57 -8.88
C SER A 155 -8.81 -10.44 -7.46
N LEU A 156 -10.13 -10.64 -7.30
CA LEU A 156 -10.79 -10.57 -5.98
C LEU A 156 -10.57 -11.82 -5.11
N GLY A 157 -10.09 -12.91 -5.70
CA GLY A 157 -9.99 -14.22 -5.06
C GLY A 157 -11.30 -15.03 -5.11
N ASP A 158 -11.15 -16.36 -5.22
CA ASP A 158 -12.26 -17.28 -5.47
C ASP A 158 -13.36 -17.20 -4.39
N ARG A 159 -12.99 -17.03 -3.12
CA ARG A 159 -13.96 -16.94 -2.02
C ARG A 159 -14.94 -15.77 -2.21
N ILE A 160 -14.45 -14.61 -2.57
CA ILE A 160 -15.28 -13.41 -2.76
C ILE A 160 -16.08 -13.53 -4.05
N THR A 161 -15.48 -14.01 -5.14
CA THR A 161 -16.16 -14.17 -6.43
C THR A 161 -17.24 -15.25 -6.39
N ASN A 162 -17.05 -16.32 -5.61
CA ASN A 162 -18.08 -17.35 -5.40
C ASN A 162 -19.29 -16.84 -4.62
N LEU A 163 -19.10 -15.91 -3.67
CA LEU A 163 -20.18 -15.35 -2.86
C LEU A 163 -20.94 -14.20 -3.55
N TYR A 164 -20.22 -13.33 -4.26
CA TYR A 164 -20.75 -12.05 -4.75
C TYR A 164 -20.61 -11.86 -6.27
N GLY A 165 -20.02 -12.84 -6.98
CA GLY A 165 -19.64 -12.68 -8.38
C GLY A 165 -18.53 -11.64 -8.57
N ASN A 166 -18.28 -11.28 -9.84
CA ASN A 166 -17.37 -10.17 -10.16
C ASN A 166 -18.15 -8.86 -10.26
N THR A 167 -18.52 -8.30 -9.13
CA THR A 167 -19.42 -7.15 -9.01
C THR A 167 -18.80 -6.01 -8.17
N PRO A 168 -19.32 -4.77 -8.26
CA PRO A 168 -18.94 -3.70 -7.35
C PRO A 168 -19.16 -4.04 -5.87
N LEU A 169 -20.20 -4.84 -5.56
CA LEU A 169 -20.44 -5.34 -4.20
C LEU A 169 -19.30 -6.24 -3.73
N ALA A 170 -18.83 -7.16 -4.57
CA ALA A 170 -17.67 -8.00 -4.26
C ALA A 170 -16.42 -7.18 -3.92
N MET A 171 -16.16 -6.12 -4.69
CA MET A 171 -15.04 -5.20 -4.39
C MET A 171 -15.21 -4.50 -3.05
N LYS A 172 -16.43 -4.03 -2.75
CA LYS A 172 -16.75 -3.38 -1.47
C LYS A 172 -16.53 -4.37 -0.31
N GLU A 173 -17.09 -5.57 -0.38
CA GLU A 173 -16.97 -6.56 0.68
C GLU A 173 -15.51 -6.99 0.89
N ALA A 174 -14.76 -7.20 -0.20
CA ALA A 174 -13.34 -7.51 -0.13
C ALA A 174 -12.53 -6.40 0.58
N VAL A 175 -12.74 -5.13 0.22
CA VAL A 175 -11.99 -4.04 0.87
C VAL A 175 -12.38 -3.88 2.33
N MET A 176 -13.67 -4.01 2.66
CA MET A 176 -14.15 -3.86 4.04
C MET A 176 -13.58 -4.94 4.96
N GLU A 177 -13.49 -6.18 4.48
CA GLU A 177 -12.87 -7.27 5.22
C GLU A 177 -11.40 -6.98 5.56
N TRP A 178 -10.62 -6.52 4.58
CA TRP A 178 -9.20 -6.22 4.80
C TRP A 178 -8.98 -4.97 5.65
N LEU A 179 -9.86 -3.97 5.54
CA LEU A 179 -9.83 -2.81 6.45
C LEU A 179 -10.17 -3.21 7.88
N GLN A 180 -11.13 -4.14 8.07
CA GLN A 180 -11.43 -4.68 9.39
C GLN A 180 -10.21 -5.39 9.99
N MET A 181 -9.51 -6.21 9.20
CA MET A 181 -8.26 -6.84 9.66
C MET A 181 -7.18 -5.81 10.02
N CYS A 182 -7.14 -4.63 9.38
CA CYS A 182 -6.24 -3.55 9.79
C CYS A 182 -6.61 -2.96 11.15
N VAL A 183 -7.90 -2.89 11.46
CA VAL A 183 -8.41 -2.35 12.74
C VAL A 183 -8.18 -3.34 13.88
N ASP A 184 -8.29 -4.64 13.60
CA ASP A 184 -8.20 -5.72 14.58
C ASP A 184 -6.74 -6.04 14.99
N ASN A 185 -5.73 -5.56 14.23
CA ASN A 185 -4.30 -5.78 14.46
C ASN A 185 -3.55 -4.48 14.72
#